data_a9261c17d2cc73129dc352957dc7a93f
#
_entry.id   a9261c17d2cc73129dc352957dc7a93f
#
_cell.length_a   1.000
_cell.length_b   1.000
_cell.length_c   1.000
_cell.angle_alpha   90.00
_cell.angle_beta   90.00
_cell.angle_gamma   90.00
#
_symmetry.space_group_name_H-M   'P 1'
#
loop_
_entity.id
_entity.type
_entity.pdbx_description
1 polymer ?
#
loop_
_entity_poly.entity_id
_entity_poly.type
_entity_poly.pdbx_seq_one_letter_code
_entity_poly.pdbx_strand_id
1 'polypeptide(L)'
;EASARAAVTAGLGGICFSDHCDHYVPPMKASFENVVPEYFDVTEQQAEISRVQSLIGDRLHILKGIEIGMYEECHDQIRKVLEENSFDQVLASVHYIEQTDPYYGGYYEGKDWKQAYGGYLETIYREMTWLRDFDIMGHYDYIVRYASYPVTSIRYRDFSDIFDEMF
;
A
#
# COMPACT_ATOMS: atom_id res chain seq x y z
N GLU A 1 17.19 9.94 -6.97
CA GLU A 1 18.64 9.83 -7.24
C GLU A 1 19.44 9.49 -5.98
N ALA A 2 19.23 10.15 -4.84
CA ALA A 2 19.97 9.86 -3.59
C ALA A 2 19.84 8.39 -3.15
N SER A 3 18.62 7.86 -3.14
CA SER A 3 18.33 6.48 -2.76
C SER A 3 19.01 5.46 -3.69
N ALA A 4 19.03 5.73 -5.02
CA ALA A 4 19.72 4.87 -5.98
C ALA A 4 21.25 4.87 -5.76
N ARG A 5 21.84 6.02 -5.47
CA ARG A 5 23.27 6.10 -5.11
C ARG A 5 23.60 5.37 -3.81
N ALA A 6 22.71 5.47 -2.81
CA ALA A 6 22.84 4.72 -1.55
C ALA A 6 22.76 3.20 -1.80
N ALA A 7 21.83 2.75 -2.64
CA ALA A 7 21.70 1.35 -3.04
C ALA A 7 22.97 0.82 -3.72
N VAL A 8 23.56 1.58 -4.65
CA VAL A 8 24.87 1.23 -5.27
C VAL A 8 25.97 1.13 -4.21
N THR A 9 26.04 2.08 -3.29
CA THR A 9 27.03 2.09 -2.21
C THR A 9 26.85 0.88 -1.27
N ALA A 10 25.62 0.47 -1.04
CA ALA A 10 25.29 -0.72 -0.25
C ALA A 10 25.51 -2.05 -1.00
N GLY A 11 25.89 -2.00 -2.28
CA GLY A 11 26.15 -3.19 -3.09
C GLY A 11 24.88 -3.95 -3.53
N LEU A 12 23.73 -3.26 -3.57
CA LEU A 12 22.48 -3.86 -4.06
C LEU A 12 22.52 -4.03 -5.59
N GLY A 13 21.92 -5.11 -6.09
CA GLY A 13 21.78 -5.36 -7.53
C GLY A 13 20.61 -4.60 -8.15
N GLY A 14 19.60 -4.23 -7.35
CA GLY A 14 18.41 -3.49 -7.81
C GLY A 14 17.66 -2.80 -6.69
N ILE A 15 16.78 -1.88 -7.08
CA ILE A 15 15.84 -1.16 -6.19
C ILE A 15 14.54 -0.91 -6.95
N CYS A 16 13.42 -1.07 -6.29
CA CYS A 16 12.12 -0.66 -6.80
C CYS A 16 11.65 0.61 -6.06
N PHE A 17 11.13 1.58 -6.78
CA PHE A 17 10.46 2.74 -6.21
C PHE A 17 8.95 2.52 -6.32
N SER A 18 8.30 2.32 -5.18
CA SER A 18 6.86 2.10 -5.06
C SER A 18 6.27 3.21 -4.19
N ASP A 19 6.06 4.36 -4.81
CA ASP A 19 5.43 5.49 -4.13
C ASP A 19 3.94 5.21 -3.89
N HIS A 20 3.38 5.78 -2.83
CA HIS A 20 1.98 5.63 -2.47
C HIS A 20 1.04 6.26 -3.50
N CYS A 21 -0.02 5.54 -3.84
CA CYS A 21 -1.10 6.01 -4.70
C CYS A 21 -2.45 5.75 -4.04
N ASP A 22 -2.82 6.64 -3.10
CA ASP A 22 -4.05 6.61 -2.34
C ASP A 22 -5.01 7.68 -2.86
N HIS A 23 -6.06 7.26 -3.57
CA HIS A 23 -7.07 8.17 -4.10
C HIS A 23 -8.17 8.52 -3.09
N TYR A 24 -8.31 7.74 -2.04
CA TYR A 24 -9.30 7.98 -0.99
C TYR A 24 -8.80 8.97 0.05
N VAL A 25 -9.66 9.88 0.47
CA VAL A 25 -9.42 10.78 1.61
C VAL A 25 -10.53 10.55 2.63
N PRO A 26 -10.24 9.94 3.78
CA PRO A 26 -11.23 9.72 4.82
C PRO A 26 -11.86 11.05 5.27
N PRO A 27 -13.16 11.08 5.62
CA PRO A 27 -13.84 12.29 6.08
C PRO A 27 -13.16 12.98 7.26
N MET A 28 -12.55 12.21 8.16
CA MET A 28 -11.76 12.73 9.27
C MET A 28 -10.51 13.48 8.78
N LYS A 29 -9.80 12.92 7.81
CA LYS A 29 -8.63 13.58 7.18
C LYS A 29 -9.04 14.84 6.43
N ALA A 30 -10.18 14.81 5.73
CA ALA A 30 -10.70 15.95 4.99
C ALA A 30 -11.08 17.16 5.88
N SER A 31 -11.23 16.96 7.19
CA SER A 31 -11.48 18.04 8.15
C SER A 31 -10.23 18.85 8.51
N PHE A 32 -9.04 18.36 8.18
CA PHE A 32 -7.79 19.11 8.35
C PHE A 32 -7.53 19.97 7.10
N GLU A 33 -7.16 21.23 7.31
CA GLU A 33 -6.78 22.11 6.20
C GLU A 33 -5.60 21.52 5.40
N ASN A 34 -5.73 21.52 4.06
CA ASN A 34 -4.71 21.07 3.10
C ASN A 34 -4.45 19.55 3.01
N VAL A 35 -5.35 18.68 3.45
CA VAL A 35 -5.24 17.27 3.16
C VAL A 35 -5.67 17.01 1.71
N VAL A 36 -4.76 16.48 0.93
CA VAL A 36 -4.99 16.01 -0.45
C VAL A 36 -4.82 14.50 -0.51
N PRO A 37 -5.42 13.81 -1.49
CA PRO A 37 -5.11 12.41 -1.73
C PRO A 37 -3.59 12.20 -1.88
N GLU A 38 -3.08 11.12 -1.34
CA GLU A 38 -1.66 10.78 -1.41
C GLU A 38 -1.37 10.02 -2.71
N TYR A 39 -1.34 10.73 -3.82
CA TYR A 39 -0.94 10.16 -5.10
C TYR A 39 0.08 11.08 -5.79
N PHE A 40 0.87 10.48 -6.65
CA PHE A 40 1.93 11.15 -7.40
C PHE A 40 1.62 11.15 -8.90
N ASP A 41 2.31 12.01 -9.65
CA ASP A 41 2.28 11.93 -11.10
C ASP A 41 3.15 10.76 -11.59
N VAL A 42 2.50 9.71 -12.06
CA VAL A 42 3.17 8.49 -12.54
C VAL A 42 4.11 8.79 -13.71
N THR A 43 3.74 9.72 -14.59
CA THR A 43 4.58 10.11 -15.73
C THR A 43 5.87 10.77 -15.27
N GLU A 44 5.77 11.68 -14.29
CA GLU A 44 6.95 12.34 -13.71
C GLU A 44 7.84 11.35 -12.98
N GLN A 45 7.27 10.46 -12.17
CA GLN A 45 8.03 9.42 -11.46
C GLN A 45 8.79 8.53 -12.45
N GLN A 46 8.12 8.03 -13.48
CA GLN A 46 8.73 7.13 -14.46
C GLN A 46 9.80 7.83 -15.30
N ALA A 47 9.61 9.11 -15.62
CA ALA A 47 10.63 9.91 -16.28
C ALA A 47 11.86 10.11 -15.41
N GLU A 48 11.67 10.42 -14.12
CA GLU A 48 12.78 10.56 -13.17
C GLU A 48 13.53 9.23 -12.94
N ILE A 49 12.81 8.12 -12.82
CA ILE A 49 13.42 6.78 -12.73
C ILE A 49 14.28 6.52 -13.97
N SER A 50 13.77 6.78 -15.17
CA SER A 50 14.50 6.58 -16.42
C SER A 50 15.75 7.47 -16.51
N ARG A 51 15.65 8.72 -16.05
CA ARG A 51 16.78 9.64 -15.96
C ARG A 51 17.86 9.12 -15.00
N VAL A 52 17.44 8.68 -13.82
CA VAL A 52 18.36 8.14 -12.79
C VAL A 52 19.01 6.84 -13.26
N GLN A 53 18.25 5.94 -13.91
CA GLN A 53 18.79 4.72 -14.51
C GLN A 53 19.92 5.04 -15.51
N SER A 54 19.72 6.06 -16.36
CA SER A 54 20.74 6.51 -17.31
C SER A 54 22.01 7.04 -16.64
N LEU A 55 21.89 7.71 -15.49
CA LEU A 55 23.03 8.21 -14.71
C LEU A 55 23.79 7.09 -13.97
N ILE A 56 23.05 6.11 -13.46
CA ILE A 56 23.60 5.00 -12.68
C ILE A 56 24.21 3.94 -13.61
N GLY A 57 23.61 3.73 -14.79
CA GLY A 57 24.03 2.70 -15.74
C GLY A 57 23.80 1.30 -15.18
N ASP A 58 24.64 0.35 -15.58
CA ASP A 58 24.52 -1.08 -15.23
C ASP A 58 24.88 -1.41 -13.77
N ARG A 59 25.20 -0.41 -12.95
CA ARG A 59 25.57 -0.61 -11.54
C ARG A 59 24.38 -0.95 -10.65
N LEU A 60 23.15 -0.67 -11.08
CA LEU A 60 21.93 -0.90 -10.33
C LEU A 60 20.76 -0.99 -11.29
N HIS A 61 19.92 -2.01 -11.17
CA HIS A 61 18.62 -2.06 -11.82
C HIS A 61 17.61 -1.24 -11.03
N ILE A 62 16.95 -0.27 -11.68
CA ILE A 62 15.93 0.55 -11.05
C ILE A 62 14.59 0.18 -11.65
N LEU A 63 13.69 -0.35 -10.81
CA LEU A 63 12.36 -0.79 -11.19
C LEU A 63 11.33 0.31 -10.92
N LYS A 64 10.32 0.38 -11.78
CA LYS A 64 9.18 1.28 -11.69
C LYS A 64 8.07 0.57 -10.93
N GLY A 65 7.89 0.92 -9.68
CA GLY A 65 6.83 0.37 -8.85
C GLY A 65 5.75 1.39 -8.51
N ILE A 66 4.69 0.87 -7.94
CA ILE A 66 3.59 1.64 -7.37
C ILE A 66 3.06 0.90 -6.14
N GLU A 67 2.70 1.63 -5.09
CA GLU A 67 1.92 1.09 -3.98
C GLU A 67 0.48 1.64 -4.07
N ILE A 68 -0.43 0.77 -4.49
CA ILE A 68 -1.85 1.09 -4.62
C ILE A 68 -2.54 0.97 -3.27
N GLY A 69 -3.10 2.06 -2.78
CA GLY A 69 -4.03 2.05 -1.65
C GLY A 69 -5.42 1.62 -2.12
N MET A 70 -5.74 0.34 -1.88
CA MET A 70 -7.03 -0.23 -2.28
C MET A 70 -8.15 0.27 -1.38
N TYR A 71 -9.21 0.78 -2.01
CA TYR A 71 -10.44 1.16 -1.35
C TYR A 71 -11.60 1.17 -2.35
N GLU A 72 -12.75 0.57 -2.02
CA GLU A 72 -13.85 0.32 -2.97
C GLU A 72 -14.35 1.56 -3.71
N GLU A 73 -14.40 2.73 -3.04
CA GLU A 73 -14.83 3.98 -3.66
C GLU A 73 -13.84 4.51 -4.72
N CYS A 74 -12.62 3.98 -4.77
CA CYS A 74 -11.55 4.40 -5.67
C CYS A 74 -11.22 3.36 -6.75
N HIS A 75 -11.98 2.31 -6.88
CA HIS A 75 -11.71 1.24 -7.84
C HIS A 75 -11.55 1.74 -9.29
N ASP A 76 -12.38 2.68 -9.73
CA ASP A 76 -12.28 3.21 -11.09
C ASP A 76 -10.99 4.02 -11.31
N GLN A 77 -10.57 4.80 -10.32
CA GLN A 77 -9.32 5.56 -10.38
C GLN A 77 -8.11 4.63 -10.39
N ILE A 78 -8.12 3.60 -9.53
CA ILE A 78 -7.06 2.58 -9.47
C ILE A 78 -6.94 1.86 -10.81
N ARG A 79 -8.05 1.38 -11.36
CA ARG A 79 -8.08 0.71 -12.67
C ARG A 79 -7.48 1.59 -13.75
N LYS A 80 -7.90 2.84 -13.80
CA LYS A 80 -7.38 3.81 -14.77
C LYS A 80 -5.87 3.98 -14.68
N VAL A 81 -5.32 4.13 -13.46
CA VAL A 81 -3.87 4.27 -13.26
C VAL A 81 -3.12 3.04 -13.78
N LEU A 82 -3.62 1.84 -13.48
CA LEU A 82 -2.97 0.59 -13.91
C LEU A 82 -3.12 0.33 -15.42
N GLU A 83 -4.23 0.70 -16.05
CA GLU A 83 -4.45 0.55 -17.49
C GLU A 83 -3.65 1.56 -18.33
N GLU A 84 -3.49 2.77 -17.81
CA GLU A 84 -2.80 3.85 -18.54
C GLU A 84 -1.27 3.81 -18.38
N ASN A 85 -0.74 3.02 -17.45
CA ASN A 85 0.68 2.99 -17.13
C ASN A 85 1.23 1.56 -17.09
N SER A 86 2.56 1.45 -17.23
CA SER A 86 3.26 0.16 -17.11
C SER A 86 4.19 0.19 -15.91
N PHE A 87 4.04 -0.79 -15.03
CA PHE A 87 4.86 -0.95 -13.84
C PHE A 87 5.63 -2.28 -13.90
N ASP A 88 6.82 -2.29 -13.31
CA ASP A 88 7.61 -3.51 -13.08
C ASP A 88 7.13 -4.25 -11.82
N GLN A 89 6.47 -3.53 -10.90
CA GLN A 89 5.92 -4.08 -9.65
C GLN A 89 4.71 -3.29 -9.19
N VAL A 90 3.63 -3.99 -8.88
CA VAL A 90 2.43 -3.45 -8.24
C VAL A 90 2.31 -4.02 -6.83
N LEU A 91 2.45 -3.16 -5.84
CA LEU A 91 2.19 -3.47 -4.43
C LEU A 91 0.77 -3.01 -4.11
N ALA A 92 -0.07 -3.91 -3.61
CA ALA A 92 -1.45 -3.63 -3.24
C ALA A 92 -1.58 -3.60 -1.71
N SER A 93 -2.08 -2.49 -1.17
CA SER A 93 -2.17 -2.27 0.28
C SER A 93 -3.56 -1.76 0.68
N VAL A 94 -3.98 -2.04 1.90
CA VAL A 94 -5.19 -1.47 2.49
C VAL A 94 -4.78 -0.49 3.59
N HIS A 95 -4.91 0.81 3.30
CA HIS A 95 -4.59 1.88 4.24
C HIS A 95 -5.81 2.41 4.98
N TYR A 96 -6.99 2.28 4.37
CA TYR A 96 -8.26 2.78 4.91
C TYR A 96 -9.26 1.66 5.10
N ILE A 97 -10.04 1.74 6.17
CA ILE A 97 -11.10 0.79 6.50
C ILE A 97 -12.25 1.52 7.17
N GLU A 98 -13.51 1.18 6.80
CA GLU A 98 -14.72 1.80 7.36
C GLU A 98 -14.66 3.33 7.34
N GLN A 99 -14.23 3.91 6.21
CA GLN A 99 -14.05 5.35 6.01
C GLN A 99 -13.06 6.01 6.98
N THR A 100 -12.18 5.24 7.58
CA THR A 100 -11.22 5.68 8.60
C THR A 100 -9.81 5.26 8.22
N ASP A 101 -8.85 6.11 8.55
CA ASP A 101 -7.45 5.73 8.66
C ASP A 101 -7.20 5.18 10.08
N PRO A 102 -6.77 3.91 10.22
CA PRO A 102 -6.48 3.31 11.53
C PRO A 102 -5.50 4.12 12.39
N TYR A 103 -4.66 4.94 11.77
CA TYR A 103 -3.74 5.86 12.46
C TYR A 103 -4.48 6.79 13.44
N TYR A 104 -5.69 7.26 13.11
CA TYR A 104 -6.47 8.18 13.95
C TYR A 104 -7.30 7.48 15.04
N GLY A 105 -7.29 6.17 15.11
CA GLY A 105 -7.85 5.40 16.22
C GLY A 105 -9.35 5.09 16.17
N GLY A 106 -10.15 5.81 15.42
CA GLY A 106 -11.61 5.64 15.38
C GLY A 106 -12.09 4.25 14.97
N TYR A 107 -11.32 3.57 14.15
CA TYR A 107 -11.62 2.20 13.71
C TYR A 107 -11.76 1.19 14.86
N TYR A 108 -11.03 1.37 15.94
CA TYR A 108 -10.97 0.40 17.06
C TYR A 108 -12.11 0.56 18.07
N GLU A 109 -12.86 1.64 18.00
CA GLU A 109 -13.91 1.94 18.96
C GLU A 109 -14.99 0.86 18.97
N GLY A 110 -15.26 0.33 20.18
CA GLY A 110 -16.28 -0.72 20.40
C GLY A 110 -15.89 -2.11 19.92
N LYS A 111 -14.67 -2.32 19.41
CA LYS A 111 -14.17 -3.61 18.93
C LYS A 111 -13.16 -4.22 19.89
N ASP A 112 -13.20 -5.53 20.04
CA ASP A 112 -12.06 -6.26 20.55
C ASP A 112 -11.01 -6.52 19.45
N TRP A 113 -9.84 -7.05 19.84
CA TRP A 113 -8.75 -7.27 18.88
C TRP A 113 -9.10 -8.27 17.78
N LYS A 114 -9.94 -9.27 18.08
CA LYS A 114 -10.36 -10.25 17.07
C LYS A 114 -11.28 -9.61 16.03
N GLN A 115 -12.22 -8.80 16.49
CA GLN A 115 -13.11 -8.06 15.61
C GLN A 115 -12.34 -7.07 14.74
N ALA A 116 -11.42 -6.30 15.34
CA ALA A 116 -10.65 -5.31 14.62
C ALA A 116 -9.70 -5.95 13.59
N TYR A 117 -8.93 -6.95 14.00
CA TYR A 117 -7.96 -7.58 13.10
C TYR A 117 -8.63 -8.46 12.05
N GLY A 118 -9.69 -9.19 12.44
CA GLY A 118 -10.48 -9.99 11.51
C GLY A 118 -11.15 -9.15 10.43
N GLY A 119 -11.81 -8.06 10.81
CA GLY A 119 -12.43 -7.14 9.85
C GLY A 119 -11.43 -6.49 8.89
N TYR A 120 -10.20 -6.23 9.35
CA TYR A 120 -9.14 -5.75 8.46
C TYR A 120 -8.69 -6.82 7.46
N LEU A 121 -8.48 -8.06 7.91
CA LEU A 121 -8.14 -9.18 7.00
C LEU A 121 -9.26 -9.46 6.00
N GLU A 122 -10.53 -9.41 6.41
CA GLU A 122 -11.67 -9.53 5.50
C GLU A 122 -11.71 -8.41 4.47
N THR A 123 -11.30 -7.20 4.86
CA THR A 123 -11.18 -6.08 3.92
C THR A 123 -10.06 -6.34 2.91
N ILE A 124 -8.88 -6.79 3.36
CA ILE A 124 -7.80 -7.19 2.46
C ILE A 124 -8.28 -8.27 1.48
N TYR A 125 -8.92 -9.32 1.97
CA TYR A 125 -9.44 -10.41 1.12
C TYR A 125 -10.43 -9.90 0.06
N ARG A 126 -11.37 -9.03 0.44
CA ARG A 126 -12.31 -8.43 -0.48
C ARG A 126 -11.61 -7.61 -1.56
N GLU A 127 -10.69 -6.74 -1.17
CA GLU A 127 -9.97 -5.87 -2.09
C GLU A 127 -9.05 -6.66 -3.03
N MET A 128 -8.31 -7.65 -2.55
CA MET A 128 -7.47 -8.50 -3.40
C MET A 128 -8.28 -9.43 -4.32
N THR A 129 -9.53 -9.74 -3.96
CA THR A 129 -10.44 -10.48 -4.86
C THR A 129 -10.90 -9.59 -6.02
N TRP A 130 -11.01 -8.30 -5.81
CA TRP A 130 -11.30 -7.32 -6.85
C TRP A 130 -10.06 -7.02 -7.70
N LEU A 131 -8.93 -6.62 -7.08
CA LEU A 131 -7.66 -6.39 -7.76
C LEU A 131 -6.84 -7.68 -7.77
N ARG A 132 -6.92 -8.44 -8.87
CA ARG A 132 -6.21 -9.72 -8.98
C ARG A 132 -4.82 -9.63 -9.60
N ASP A 133 -4.55 -8.52 -10.30
CA ASP A 133 -3.31 -8.30 -11.04
C ASP A 133 -2.39 -7.38 -10.26
N PHE A 134 -1.74 -7.94 -9.24
CA PHE A 134 -0.71 -7.32 -8.44
C PHE A 134 0.39 -8.34 -8.08
N ASP A 135 1.58 -7.86 -7.75
CA ASP A 135 2.75 -8.70 -7.46
C ASP A 135 2.91 -9.00 -5.97
N ILE A 136 2.60 -8.02 -5.11
CA ILE A 136 2.80 -8.11 -3.66
C ILE A 136 1.58 -7.57 -2.94
N MET A 137 1.06 -8.36 -1.98
CA MET A 137 0.16 -7.83 -0.96
C MET A 137 0.98 -7.13 0.12
N GLY A 138 0.72 -5.84 0.32
CA GLY A 138 1.35 -5.04 1.37
C GLY A 138 0.86 -5.45 2.77
N HIS A 139 1.66 -5.14 3.75
CA HIS A 139 1.47 -5.27 5.21
C HIS A 139 0.06 -5.69 5.69
N TYR A 140 -0.22 -6.98 5.74
CA TYR A 140 -1.48 -7.53 6.29
C TYR A 140 -1.68 -7.21 7.78
N ASP A 141 -0.66 -6.72 8.44
CA ASP A 141 -0.64 -6.39 9.87
C ASP A 141 -0.56 -4.87 10.16
N TYR A 142 -0.77 -4.02 9.14
CA TYR A 142 -0.74 -2.55 9.26
C TYR A 142 -1.54 -2.03 10.46
N ILE A 143 -2.73 -2.57 10.66
CA ILE A 143 -3.66 -2.19 11.72
C ILE A 143 -3.11 -2.43 13.14
N VAL A 144 -2.21 -3.40 13.31
CA VAL A 144 -1.63 -3.72 14.62
C VAL A 144 -0.77 -2.58 15.14
N ARG A 145 -0.17 -1.80 14.22
CA ARG A 145 0.72 -0.69 14.56
C ARG A 145 0.05 0.39 15.42
N TYR A 146 -1.25 0.61 15.24
CA TYR A 146 -2.00 1.69 15.87
C TYR A 146 -2.99 1.20 16.93
N ALA A 147 -3.13 -0.10 17.08
CA ALA A 147 -4.02 -0.71 18.04
C ALA A 147 -3.48 -0.63 19.48
N SER A 148 -4.38 -0.36 20.44
CA SER A 148 -4.05 -0.36 21.86
C SER A 148 -4.35 -1.69 22.56
N TYR A 149 -4.43 -2.80 21.81
CA TYR A 149 -4.68 -4.12 22.36
C TYR A 149 -3.41 -4.77 22.92
N PRO A 150 -3.53 -5.69 23.89
CA PRO A 150 -2.40 -6.48 24.38
C PRO A 150 -1.85 -7.46 23.33
N VAL A 151 -2.64 -7.77 22.30
CA VAL A 151 -2.25 -8.62 21.17
C VAL A 151 -1.60 -7.75 20.10
N THR A 152 -0.29 -7.89 19.94
CA THR A 152 0.55 -7.04 19.06
C THR A 152 1.00 -7.74 17.78
N SER A 153 0.28 -8.79 17.36
CA SER A 153 0.56 -9.49 16.10
C SER A 153 -0.66 -10.24 15.61
N ILE A 154 -0.83 -10.34 14.32
CA ILE A 154 -1.81 -11.20 13.67
C ILE A 154 -1.13 -12.55 13.41
N ARG A 155 -1.72 -13.62 13.90
CA ARG A 155 -1.17 -14.98 13.75
C ARG A 155 -2.13 -15.83 12.96
N TYR A 156 -1.63 -16.65 12.05
CA TYR A 156 -2.40 -17.59 11.25
C TYR A 156 -3.43 -18.39 12.09
N ARG A 157 -3.01 -18.99 13.23
CA ARG A 157 -3.89 -19.80 14.08
C ARG A 157 -5.11 -19.06 14.65
N ASP A 158 -5.08 -17.73 14.69
CA ASP A 158 -6.15 -16.90 15.23
C ASP A 158 -7.16 -16.50 14.16
N PHE A 159 -6.79 -16.66 12.87
CA PHE A 159 -7.53 -16.25 11.69
C PHE A 159 -7.32 -17.22 10.50
N SER A 160 -7.17 -18.53 10.78
CA SER A 160 -6.85 -19.55 9.77
C SER A 160 -7.80 -19.52 8.58
N ASP A 161 -9.09 -19.41 8.85
CA ASP A 161 -10.13 -19.48 7.81
C ASP A 161 -9.94 -18.38 6.75
N ILE A 162 -9.66 -17.13 7.19
CA ILE A 162 -9.45 -16.02 6.26
C ILE A 162 -8.09 -16.13 5.55
N PHE A 163 -7.04 -16.58 6.25
CA PHE A 163 -5.74 -16.80 5.61
C PHE A 163 -5.79 -17.91 4.57
N ASP A 164 -6.54 -19.00 4.81
CA ASP A 164 -6.71 -20.10 3.87
C ASP A 164 -7.50 -19.66 2.60
N GLU A 165 -8.35 -18.65 2.71
CA GLU A 165 -9.03 -18.05 1.56
C GLU A 165 -8.13 -17.07 0.78
N MET A 166 -7.14 -16.46 1.44
CA MET A 166 -6.23 -15.48 0.84
C MET A 166 -5.09 -16.14 0.06
N PHE A 167 -4.62 -17.33 0.47
CA PHE A 167 -3.43 -18.01 -0.03
C PHE A 167 -3.68 -19.45 -0.46
#